data_b3b601a32acfd782553bd51b77927385
#
_entry.id   b3b601a32acfd782553bd51b77927385
#
_cell.length_a   1.000
_cell.length_b   1.000
_cell.length_c   1.000
_cell.angle_alpha   90.00
_cell.angle_beta   90.00
_cell.angle_gamma   90.00
#
_symmetry.space_group_name_H-M   'P 1'
#
loop_
_entity.id
_entity.type
_entity.pdbx_description
1 polymer ?
#
loop_
_entity_poly.entity_id
_entity_poly.type
_entity_poly.pdbx_seq_one_letter_code
_entity_poly.pdbx_strand_id
1 'polypeptide(L)'
;MIRTDIITTIGRKYLTSNIENEEFSYGKALKSIGKDYTEFLSDDAKRVYKNLLNVSKKIEKNTKKINDNVFEIDRLSDLLKQEELDKEQKDIELRNANRQLDQMDGTKAIQDEKDKLSQLKDKAALYKGKIDALDVLLQRINEFSINMSLDFELSNLSDQDIPSSIKNDEINEFRNKIDQLLDELTRDGYNLEKSLKEVQEQIIELNEIIKTCDKNLPDYSRVTSQLGLIREINNKFKELKINSEARFSSSFVVELKNEEWRNSIETFLGIHRYSILVEPEYFYIANKVIDNSQYKYVELVNTPLLCGKDFDVVDDSLLHQLDIRNETAKKYFQYWLGRIHAVEIDDVPKYENAISKEGKISRNMAVTFLNFKKLGSYCLGEDAIQLNRDMAIKQKSSLENQEKMLLEEKNKNASKIVSTKTINQFINKEYDLEAPKNYSLNQIELYECNDRIQKLEIALEHNNEYLLLIERISEIESKLKDLNKSININRQNKFKLGSDNNTLT
;
A
#
# COMPACT_ATOMS: atom_id res chain seq x y z
N MET A 1 59.59 34.86 17.22
CA MET A 1 58.85 34.87 18.50
C MET A 1 59.21 36.12 19.36
N ILE A 2 60.45 36.40 19.72
CA ILE A 2 60.81 37.52 20.63
C ILE A 2 60.45 38.91 20.08
N ARG A 3 60.46 39.15 18.74
CA ARG A 3 60.12 40.45 18.13
C ARG A 3 58.63 40.75 18.12
N THR A 4 57.78 39.71 18.03
CA THR A 4 56.32 39.89 18.05
C THR A 4 55.80 40.19 19.46
N ASP A 5 56.45 39.60 20.48
CA ASP A 5 56.11 39.85 21.89
C ASP A 5 56.50 41.28 22.32
N ILE A 6 57.59 41.84 21.80
CA ILE A 6 57.99 43.22 22.12
C ILE A 6 57.01 44.23 21.54
N ILE A 7 56.57 44.07 20.29
CA ILE A 7 55.59 44.98 19.66
C ILE A 7 54.20 44.84 20.34
N THR A 8 53.77 43.62 20.70
CA THR A 8 52.51 43.39 21.39
C THR A 8 52.55 43.92 22.82
N THR A 9 53.68 43.78 23.51
CA THR A 9 53.90 44.30 24.88
C THR A 9 53.95 45.82 24.94
N ILE A 10 54.69 46.46 24.00
CA ILE A 10 54.75 47.92 23.87
C ILE A 10 53.35 48.45 23.47
N GLY A 11 52.67 47.82 22.51
CA GLY A 11 51.32 48.20 22.10
C GLY A 11 50.30 48.10 23.25
N ARG A 12 50.34 46.99 24.04
CA ARG A 12 49.48 46.86 25.25
C ARG A 12 49.83 47.91 26.31
N LYS A 13 51.09 48.19 26.55
CA LYS A 13 51.52 49.17 27.56
C LYS A 13 51.08 50.58 27.22
N TYR A 14 51.07 50.98 25.95
CA TYR A 14 50.50 52.24 25.49
C TYR A 14 48.98 52.28 25.51
N LEU A 15 48.32 51.17 25.22
CA LEU A 15 46.85 51.04 25.30
C LEU A 15 46.33 51.10 26.74
N THR A 16 47.02 50.45 27.71
CA THR A 16 46.59 50.39 29.11
C THR A 16 46.90 51.68 29.92
N SER A 17 47.89 52.48 29.52
CA SER A 17 48.28 53.68 30.29
C SER A 17 47.46 54.93 30.03
N ASN A 18 46.54 54.93 29.07
CA ASN A 18 45.81 56.15 28.67
C ASN A 18 44.30 55.92 28.37
N ILE A 19 43.68 54.90 28.97
CA ILE A 19 42.24 54.72 28.89
C ILE A 19 41.44 55.82 29.60
N GLU A 20 42.09 56.62 30.43
CA GLU A 20 41.43 57.67 31.22
C GLU A 20 41.46 59.07 30.58
N ASN A 21 42.15 59.29 29.44
CA ASN A 21 42.19 60.57 28.74
C ASN A 21 41.60 60.49 27.36
N GLU A 22 40.49 61.17 27.15
CA GLU A 22 39.62 61.19 25.96
C GLU A 22 40.31 61.66 24.63
N GLU A 23 41.58 61.98 24.62
CA GLU A 23 42.27 62.48 23.42
C GLU A 23 43.31 61.51 22.83
N PHE A 24 43.46 60.30 23.33
CA PHE A 24 44.51 59.39 22.84
C PHE A 24 44.01 58.55 21.66
N SER A 25 44.51 58.88 20.47
CA SER A 25 44.22 58.09 19.26
C SER A 25 45.31 57.00 19.14
N TYR A 26 44.84 55.73 19.11
CA TYR A 26 45.69 54.54 18.88
C TYR A 26 46.52 54.67 17.59
N GLY A 27 46.04 55.40 16.59
CA GLY A 27 46.75 55.68 15.37
C GLY A 27 47.86 56.68 15.53
N LYS A 28 47.78 57.66 16.46
CA LYS A 28 48.89 58.61 16.79
C LYS A 28 50.00 57.87 17.52
N ALA A 29 49.68 56.98 18.46
CA ALA A 29 50.68 56.19 19.16
C ALA A 29 51.47 55.25 18.22
N LEU A 30 50.78 54.55 17.31
CA LEU A 30 51.47 53.72 16.33
C LEU A 30 52.36 54.54 15.34
N LYS A 31 51.91 55.76 14.95
CA LYS A 31 52.76 56.64 14.12
C LYS A 31 54.00 57.13 14.83
N SER A 32 53.93 57.46 16.14
CA SER A 32 55.03 57.85 16.95
C SER A 32 56.07 56.74 17.08
N ILE A 33 55.60 55.53 17.45
CA ILE A 33 56.46 54.36 17.54
C ILE A 33 57.12 54.03 16.18
N GLY A 34 56.37 54.23 15.08
CA GLY A 34 56.88 53.94 13.73
C GLY A 34 57.92 54.85 13.19
N LYS A 35 57.96 56.12 13.59
CA LYS A 35 59.01 57.08 13.17
C LYS A 35 60.41 56.67 13.67
N ASP A 36 60.48 56.09 14.85
CA ASP A 36 61.74 55.79 15.49
C ASP A 36 62.31 54.42 15.14
N TYR A 37 61.47 53.50 14.53
CA TYR A 37 61.85 52.12 14.26
C TYR A 37 61.81 51.68 12.78
N THR A 38 61.42 52.55 11.84
CA THR A 38 61.24 52.18 10.41
C THR A 38 62.56 51.88 9.71
N GLU A 39 63.71 52.32 10.19
CA GLU A 39 65.02 52.07 9.61
C GLU A 39 65.68 50.72 10.03
N PHE A 40 65.18 50.12 11.11
CA PHE A 40 65.75 48.89 11.70
C PHE A 40 64.89 47.62 11.56
N LEU A 41 63.75 47.71 10.97
CA LEU A 41 62.86 46.55 10.86
C LEU A 41 63.05 45.76 9.55
N SER A 42 63.09 44.45 9.62
CA SER A 42 63.05 43.58 8.44
C SER A 42 61.79 43.84 7.62
N ASP A 43 61.75 43.48 6.34
CA ASP A 43 60.61 43.73 5.46
C ASP A 43 59.30 43.12 5.98
N ASP A 44 59.40 42.01 6.69
CA ASP A 44 58.23 41.41 7.36
C ASP A 44 57.71 42.26 8.54
N ALA A 45 58.65 42.82 9.33
CA ALA A 45 58.30 43.72 10.41
C ALA A 45 57.70 45.06 9.89
N LYS A 46 58.16 45.56 8.78
CA LYS A 46 57.65 46.76 8.08
C LYS A 46 56.22 46.45 7.56
N ARG A 47 55.96 45.24 7.05
CA ARG A 47 54.63 44.78 6.58
C ARG A 47 53.65 44.69 7.74
N VAL A 48 54.05 44.06 8.86
CA VAL A 48 53.21 43.97 10.08
C VAL A 48 52.87 45.33 10.63
N TYR A 49 53.89 46.24 10.71
CA TYR A 49 53.68 47.61 11.16
C TYR A 49 52.68 48.40 10.25
N LYS A 50 52.81 48.24 8.92
CA LYS A 50 51.87 48.86 7.97
C LYS A 50 50.43 48.31 8.14
N ASN A 51 50.30 47.04 8.41
CA ASN A 51 49.02 46.41 8.69
C ASN A 51 48.42 46.94 10.01
N LEU A 52 49.18 47.01 11.08
CA LEU A 52 48.76 47.60 12.36
C LEU A 52 48.31 49.08 12.21
N LEU A 53 49.03 49.91 11.44
CA LEU A 53 48.60 51.25 11.12
C LEU A 53 47.23 51.31 10.38
N ASN A 54 47.06 50.38 9.43
CA ASN A 54 45.78 50.30 8.70
C ASN A 54 44.62 49.86 9.60
N VAL A 55 44.89 48.91 10.49
CA VAL A 55 43.88 48.46 11.49
C VAL A 55 43.53 49.62 12.45
N SER A 56 44.54 50.36 12.96
CA SER A 56 44.31 51.51 13.84
C SER A 56 43.45 52.58 13.16
N LYS A 57 43.71 52.93 11.91
CA LYS A 57 42.87 53.86 11.15
C LYS A 57 41.44 53.37 10.96
N LYS A 58 41.26 52.02 10.78
CA LYS A 58 39.92 51.47 10.71
C LYS A 58 39.20 51.55 12.04
N ILE A 59 39.90 51.28 13.16
CA ILE A 59 39.33 51.39 14.51
C ILE A 59 38.90 52.84 14.77
N GLU A 60 39.74 53.85 14.51
CA GLU A 60 39.35 55.26 14.67
C GLU A 60 38.10 55.62 13.87
N LYS A 61 38.07 55.16 12.60
CA LYS A 61 36.88 55.41 11.73
C LYS A 61 35.63 54.72 12.26
N ASN A 62 35.75 53.48 12.73
CA ASN A 62 34.64 52.74 13.30
C ASN A 62 34.16 53.37 14.60
N THR A 63 35.09 53.73 15.50
CA THR A 63 34.74 54.40 16.78
C THR A 63 33.97 55.68 16.53
N LYS A 64 34.40 56.52 15.56
CA LYS A 64 33.67 57.74 15.19
C LYS A 64 32.26 57.39 14.71
N LYS A 65 32.12 56.40 13.83
CA LYS A 65 30.79 55.97 13.34
C LYS A 65 29.91 55.44 14.47
N ILE A 66 30.49 54.68 15.40
CA ILE A 66 29.74 54.16 16.57
C ILE A 66 29.21 55.34 17.42
N ASN A 67 30.05 56.33 17.69
CA ASN A 67 29.66 57.51 18.46
C ASN A 67 28.56 58.31 17.75
N ASP A 68 28.67 58.51 16.43
CA ASP A 68 27.64 59.18 15.64
C ASP A 68 26.31 58.38 15.67
N ASN A 69 26.39 57.06 15.54
CA ASN A 69 25.22 56.19 15.64
C ASN A 69 24.59 56.18 17.04
N VAL A 70 25.39 56.17 18.11
CA VAL A 70 24.89 56.26 19.50
C VAL A 70 24.14 57.58 19.71
N PHE A 71 24.69 58.68 19.27
CA PHE A 71 24.00 60.01 19.36
C PHE A 71 22.65 59.97 18.62
N GLU A 72 22.59 59.39 17.43
CA GLU A 72 21.34 59.33 16.67
C GLU A 72 20.35 58.29 17.29
N ILE A 73 20.82 57.23 17.92
CA ILE A 73 19.99 56.27 18.69
C ILE A 73 19.36 56.94 19.88
N ASP A 74 20.11 57.78 20.61
CA ASP A 74 19.59 58.52 21.75
C ASP A 74 18.53 59.55 21.29
N ARG A 75 18.83 60.31 20.23
CA ARG A 75 17.86 61.22 19.59
C ARG A 75 16.56 60.53 19.17
N LEU A 76 16.68 59.37 18.49
CA LEU A 76 15.51 58.55 18.08
C LEU A 76 14.76 57.99 19.29
N SER A 77 15.46 57.69 20.39
CA SER A 77 14.85 57.23 21.63
C SER A 77 13.98 58.29 22.28
N ASP A 78 14.47 59.53 22.32
CA ASP A 78 13.70 60.66 22.86
C ASP A 78 12.49 61.01 21.98
N LEU A 79 12.69 60.97 20.64
CA LEU A 79 11.62 61.20 19.68
C LEU A 79 10.52 60.12 19.81
N LEU A 80 10.91 58.83 19.89
CA LEU A 80 9.97 57.75 20.10
C LEU A 80 9.17 57.88 21.38
N LYS A 81 9.82 58.31 22.48
CA LYS A 81 9.12 58.54 23.76
C LYS A 81 8.08 59.65 23.65
N GLN A 82 8.41 60.71 22.93
CA GLN A 82 7.47 61.82 22.70
C GLN A 82 6.30 61.40 21.81
N GLU A 83 6.57 60.70 20.68
CA GLU A 83 5.53 60.21 19.79
C GLU A 83 4.62 59.18 20.49
N GLU A 84 5.16 58.33 21.37
CA GLU A 84 4.38 57.37 22.17
C GLU A 84 3.46 58.07 23.18
N LEU A 85 3.93 59.16 23.81
CA LEU A 85 3.09 59.99 24.70
C LEU A 85 1.98 60.73 23.93
N ASP A 86 2.29 61.31 22.76
CA ASP A 86 1.30 61.96 21.91
C ASP A 86 0.25 60.95 21.42
N LYS A 87 0.67 59.74 21.09
CA LYS A 87 -0.25 58.64 20.75
C LYS A 87 -1.17 58.32 21.91
N GLU A 88 -0.65 58.14 23.13
CA GLU A 88 -1.45 57.85 24.31
C GLU A 88 -2.51 58.92 24.58
N GLN A 89 -2.13 60.20 24.42
CA GLN A 89 -3.07 61.30 24.55
C GLN A 89 -4.18 61.21 23.50
N LYS A 90 -3.84 60.99 22.25
CA LYS A 90 -4.82 60.83 21.17
C LYS A 90 -5.72 59.63 21.36
N ASP A 91 -5.20 58.50 21.88
CA ASP A 91 -6.01 57.35 22.24
C ASP A 91 -7.02 57.65 23.36
N ILE A 92 -6.67 58.53 24.32
CA ILE A 92 -7.58 59.00 25.36
C ILE A 92 -8.66 59.91 24.78
N GLU A 93 -8.27 60.85 23.90
CA GLU A 93 -9.21 61.72 23.21
C GLU A 93 -10.22 60.97 22.38
N LEU A 94 -9.74 59.89 21.66
CA LEU A 94 -10.58 59.01 20.85
C LEU A 94 -11.58 58.27 21.72
N ARG A 95 -11.12 57.68 22.84
CA ARG A 95 -12.01 56.97 23.78
C ARG A 95 -13.11 57.89 24.35
N ASN A 96 -12.76 59.13 24.66
CA ASN A 96 -13.75 60.12 25.18
C ASN A 96 -14.75 60.50 24.11
N ALA A 97 -14.31 60.73 22.87
CA ALA A 97 -15.19 61.03 21.76
C ALA A 97 -16.13 59.89 21.43
N ASN A 98 -15.62 58.64 21.41
CA ASN A 98 -16.44 57.45 21.21
C ASN A 98 -17.46 57.24 22.34
N ARG A 99 -17.09 57.49 23.62
CA ARG A 99 -18.06 57.45 24.73
C ARG A 99 -19.19 58.45 24.56
N GLN A 100 -18.91 59.69 24.09
CA GLN A 100 -19.93 60.67 23.77
C GLN A 100 -20.84 60.18 22.65
N LEU A 101 -20.27 59.56 21.62
CA LEU A 101 -21.01 58.92 20.52
C LEU A 101 -21.95 57.85 21.00
N ASP A 102 -21.44 56.92 21.85
CA ASP A 102 -22.19 55.82 22.43
C ASP A 102 -23.35 56.25 23.34
N GLN A 103 -23.27 57.49 23.87
CA GLN A 103 -24.30 58.09 24.73
C GLN A 103 -25.41 58.80 23.95
N MET A 104 -25.25 58.92 22.61
CA MET A 104 -26.27 59.60 21.77
C MET A 104 -27.41 58.60 21.46
N ASP A 105 -28.64 59.17 21.42
CA ASP A 105 -29.81 58.38 21.05
C ASP A 105 -29.68 57.78 19.64
N GLY A 106 -29.82 56.47 19.57
CA GLY A 106 -29.72 55.71 18.32
C GLY A 106 -28.35 55.06 18.03
N THR A 107 -27.24 55.59 18.58
CA THR A 107 -25.91 55.02 18.33
C THR A 107 -25.78 53.63 18.95
N LYS A 108 -26.32 53.45 20.15
CA LYS A 108 -26.37 52.13 20.80
C LYS A 108 -27.19 51.13 20.03
N ALA A 109 -28.36 51.55 19.51
CA ALA A 109 -29.22 50.67 18.69
C ALA A 109 -28.53 50.22 17.41
N ILE A 110 -27.75 51.08 16.76
CA ILE A 110 -26.94 50.73 15.59
C ILE A 110 -25.84 49.76 15.99
N GLN A 111 -25.15 50.00 17.13
CA GLN A 111 -24.09 49.13 17.59
C GLN A 111 -24.64 47.72 17.92
N ASP A 112 -25.76 47.65 18.63
CA ASP A 112 -26.44 46.40 18.96
C ASP A 112 -26.85 45.64 17.68
N GLU A 113 -27.37 46.32 16.66
CA GLU A 113 -27.71 45.70 15.37
C GLU A 113 -26.44 45.30 14.57
N LYS A 114 -25.35 46.10 14.63
CA LYS A 114 -24.05 45.74 14.03
C LYS A 114 -23.42 44.52 14.70
N ASP A 115 -23.51 44.42 16.02
CA ASP A 115 -23.04 43.25 16.77
C ASP A 115 -23.87 42.01 16.40
N LYS A 116 -25.18 42.15 16.26
CA LYS A 116 -26.07 41.12 15.78
C LYS A 116 -25.74 40.70 14.34
N LEU A 117 -25.47 41.68 13.46
CA LEU A 117 -25.05 41.41 12.09
C LEU A 117 -23.74 40.61 12.03
N SER A 118 -22.79 40.92 12.91
CA SER A 118 -21.54 40.14 13.03
C SER A 118 -21.82 38.72 13.43
N GLN A 119 -22.65 38.51 14.46
CA GLN A 119 -23.04 37.15 14.89
C GLN A 119 -23.77 36.34 13.79
N LEU A 120 -24.63 37.01 13.03
CA LEU A 120 -25.33 36.38 11.89
C LEU A 120 -24.35 36.03 10.76
N LYS A 121 -23.34 36.86 10.48
CA LYS A 121 -22.27 36.54 9.52
C LYS A 121 -21.45 35.33 9.96
N ASP A 122 -21.11 35.24 11.24
CA ASP A 122 -20.37 34.09 11.79
C ASP A 122 -21.21 32.81 11.68
N LYS A 123 -22.53 32.89 11.97
CA LYS A 123 -23.46 31.77 11.77
C LYS A 123 -23.55 31.39 10.30
N ALA A 124 -23.62 32.36 9.37
CA ALA A 124 -23.65 32.09 7.94
C ALA A 124 -22.38 31.35 7.49
N ALA A 125 -21.21 31.78 7.95
CA ALA A 125 -19.94 31.11 7.65
C ALA A 125 -19.93 29.66 8.21
N LEU A 126 -20.44 29.45 9.43
CA LEU A 126 -20.56 28.12 10.03
C LEU A 126 -21.48 27.20 9.21
N TYR A 127 -22.70 27.69 8.86
CA TYR A 127 -23.63 26.92 8.05
C TYR A 127 -23.09 26.62 6.66
N LYS A 128 -22.39 27.59 6.03
CA LYS A 128 -21.75 27.38 4.74
C LYS A 128 -20.71 26.25 4.80
N GLY A 129 -19.86 26.23 5.83
CA GLY A 129 -18.90 25.12 6.02
C GLY A 129 -19.56 23.76 6.22
N LYS A 130 -20.76 23.73 6.85
CA LYS A 130 -21.55 22.51 6.98
C LYS A 130 -22.16 22.07 5.65
N ILE A 131 -22.62 23.01 4.83
CA ILE A 131 -23.13 22.76 3.47
C ILE A 131 -22.02 22.23 2.58
N ASP A 132 -20.85 22.84 2.60
CA ASP A 132 -19.68 22.36 1.85
C ASP A 132 -19.32 20.91 2.24
N ALA A 133 -19.49 20.55 3.53
CA ALA A 133 -19.29 19.18 3.98
C ALA A 133 -20.34 18.19 3.42
N LEU A 134 -21.60 18.64 3.24
CA LEU A 134 -22.65 17.84 2.60
C LEU A 134 -22.38 17.65 1.10
N ASP A 135 -21.90 18.68 0.41
CA ASP A 135 -21.52 18.60 -1.00
C ASP A 135 -20.36 17.61 -1.21
N VAL A 136 -19.37 17.66 -0.32
CA VAL A 136 -18.26 16.68 -0.34
C VAL A 136 -18.76 15.26 -0.06
N LEU A 137 -19.71 15.09 0.86
CA LEU A 137 -20.32 13.78 1.11
C LEU A 137 -21.03 13.25 -0.13
N LEU A 138 -21.89 14.08 -0.74
CA LEU A 138 -22.64 13.74 -1.96
C LEU A 138 -21.69 13.34 -3.10
N GLN A 139 -20.65 14.15 -3.34
CA GLN A 139 -19.65 13.85 -4.36
C GLN A 139 -18.98 12.50 -4.13
N ARG A 140 -18.55 12.23 -2.90
CA ARG A 140 -17.87 10.95 -2.57
C ARG A 140 -18.79 9.75 -2.71
N ILE A 141 -20.07 9.87 -2.34
CA ILE A 141 -21.05 8.81 -2.53
C ILE A 141 -21.26 8.53 -4.01
N ASN A 142 -21.41 9.57 -4.84
CA ASN A 142 -21.60 9.44 -6.28
C ASN A 142 -20.36 8.82 -6.95
N GLU A 143 -19.16 9.31 -6.64
CA GLU A 143 -17.91 8.74 -7.16
C GLU A 143 -17.76 7.26 -6.76
N PHE A 144 -18.09 6.91 -5.51
CA PHE A 144 -18.04 5.54 -5.04
C PHE A 144 -19.07 4.67 -5.77
N SER A 145 -20.32 5.14 -5.91
CA SER A 145 -21.39 4.41 -6.58
C SER A 145 -21.04 4.11 -8.04
N ILE A 146 -20.46 5.09 -8.77
CA ILE A 146 -19.97 4.89 -10.13
C ILE A 146 -18.84 3.85 -10.17
N ASN A 147 -17.84 3.97 -9.30
CA ASN A 147 -16.67 3.08 -9.28
C ASN A 147 -17.04 1.63 -8.92
N MET A 148 -18.07 1.44 -8.09
CA MET A 148 -18.55 0.13 -7.67
C MET A 148 -19.69 -0.39 -8.52
N SER A 149 -20.17 0.42 -9.50
CA SER A 149 -21.37 0.12 -10.32
C SER A 149 -22.60 -0.15 -9.45
N LEU A 150 -22.75 0.62 -8.36
CA LEU A 150 -23.93 0.55 -7.51
C LEU A 150 -25.06 1.36 -8.14
N ASP A 151 -26.22 0.76 -8.27
CA ASP A 151 -27.45 1.45 -8.67
C ASP A 151 -28.02 2.19 -7.44
N PHE A 152 -27.48 3.38 -7.21
CA PHE A 152 -27.91 4.27 -6.12
C PHE A 152 -27.66 5.72 -6.50
N GLU A 153 -28.71 6.52 -6.36
CA GLU A 153 -28.68 7.95 -6.60
C GLU A 153 -29.19 8.66 -5.35
N LEU A 154 -28.38 9.59 -4.84
CA LEU A 154 -28.71 10.40 -3.67
C LEU A 154 -29.26 11.73 -4.13
N SER A 155 -30.31 12.22 -3.46
CA SER A 155 -30.82 13.57 -3.67
C SER A 155 -29.76 14.62 -3.31
N ASN A 156 -29.97 15.86 -3.77
CA ASN A 156 -29.05 16.94 -3.41
C ASN A 156 -29.16 17.26 -1.92
N LEU A 157 -28.13 16.88 -1.14
CA LEU A 157 -28.09 17.09 0.31
C LEU A 157 -28.05 18.55 0.69
N SER A 158 -27.53 19.43 -0.18
CA SER A 158 -27.44 20.89 0.04
C SER A 158 -28.72 21.64 -0.36
N ASP A 159 -29.73 20.95 -0.89
CA ASP A 159 -31.01 21.55 -1.20
C ASP A 159 -31.80 21.85 0.08
N GLN A 160 -32.19 23.13 0.24
CA GLN A 160 -32.95 23.60 1.40
C GLN A 160 -34.41 23.12 1.39
N ASP A 161 -34.94 22.78 0.21
CA ASP A 161 -36.36 22.42 0.03
C ASP A 161 -36.60 20.92 0.33
N ILE A 162 -35.55 20.11 0.37
CA ILE A 162 -35.63 18.70 0.72
C ILE A 162 -35.59 18.56 2.26
N PRO A 163 -36.60 17.93 2.87
CA PRO A 163 -36.63 17.69 4.31
C PRO A 163 -35.44 16.86 4.80
N SER A 164 -34.89 17.21 5.94
CA SER A 164 -33.77 16.49 6.57
C SER A 164 -34.07 15.00 6.85
N SER A 165 -35.37 14.67 7.10
CA SER A 165 -35.81 13.28 7.26
C SER A 165 -35.59 12.45 6.00
N ILE A 166 -35.93 12.99 4.82
CA ILE A 166 -35.74 12.28 3.54
C ILE A 166 -34.24 12.09 3.28
N LYS A 167 -33.43 13.14 3.45
CA LYS A 167 -31.98 13.05 3.32
C LYS A 167 -31.37 11.99 4.24
N ASN A 168 -31.86 11.94 5.48
CA ASN A 168 -31.40 10.95 6.45
C ASN A 168 -31.78 9.51 6.06
N ASP A 169 -33.01 9.33 5.56
CA ASP A 169 -33.47 8.01 5.10
C ASP A 169 -32.64 7.52 3.91
N GLU A 170 -32.36 8.39 2.94
CA GLU A 170 -31.50 8.05 1.80
C GLU A 170 -30.06 7.71 2.23
N ILE A 171 -29.47 8.47 3.16
CA ILE A 171 -28.15 8.16 3.72
C ILE A 171 -28.17 6.80 4.44
N ASN A 172 -29.23 6.49 5.18
CA ASN A 172 -29.37 5.20 5.86
C ASN A 172 -29.55 4.04 4.86
N GLU A 173 -30.30 4.26 3.78
CA GLU A 173 -30.42 3.28 2.70
C GLU A 173 -29.06 2.99 2.06
N PHE A 174 -28.30 4.05 1.77
CA PHE A 174 -26.95 3.89 1.24
C PHE A 174 -26.06 3.14 2.21
N ARG A 175 -26.12 3.45 3.51
CA ARG A 175 -25.37 2.74 4.56
C ARG A 175 -25.66 1.25 4.55
N ASN A 176 -26.95 0.88 4.47
CA ASN A 176 -27.34 -0.53 4.39
C ASN A 176 -26.78 -1.23 3.14
N LYS A 177 -26.80 -0.55 1.98
CA LYS A 177 -26.19 -1.08 0.75
C LYS A 177 -24.68 -1.26 0.88
N ILE A 178 -23.99 -0.34 1.54
CA ILE A 178 -22.55 -0.44 1.82
C ILE A 178 -22.22 -1.63 2.73
N ASP A 179 -23.02 -1.84 3.78
CA ASP A 179 -22.82 -2.97 4.69
C ASP A 179 -23.04 -4.31 3.96
N GLN A 180 -24.10 -4.41 3.15
CA GLN A 180 -24.35 -5.60 2.31
C GLN A 180 -23.20 -5.85 1.31
N LEU A 181 -22.72 -4.81 0.63
CA LEU A 181 -21.59 -4.90 -0.29
C LEU A 181 -20.31 -5.35 0.43
N LEU A 182 -20.07 -4.86 1.64
CA LEU A 182 -18.89 -5.24 2.43
C LEU A 182 -18.94 -6.72 2.82
N ASP A 183 -20.12 -7.21 3.19
CA ASP A 183 -20.34 -8.63 3.51
C ASP A 183 -20.14 -9.53 2.28
N GLU A 184 -20.64 -9.13 1.11
CA GLU A 184 -20.43 -9.83 -0.16
C GLU A 184 -18.95 -9.89 -0.53
N LEU A 185 -18.27 -8.75 -0.55
CA LEU A 185 -16.84 -8.67 -0.87
C LEU A 185 -15.98 -9.47 0.11
N THR A 186 -16.36 -9.50 1.39
CA THR A 186 -15.67 -10.29 2.42
C THR A 186 -15.83 -11.78 2.17
N ARG A 187 -17.04 -12.23 1.80
CA ARG A 187 -17.33 -13.63 1.44
C ARG A 187 -16.57 -14.04 0.19
N ASP A 188 -16.57 -13.18 -0.83
CA ASP A 188 -15.82 -13.42 -2.07
C ASP A 188 -14.32 -13.51 -1.80
N GLY A 189 -13.80 -12.63 -0.95
CA GLY A 189 -12.40 -12.68 -0.51
C GLY A 189 -12.03 -14.01 0.14
N TYR A 190 -12.89 -14.55 1.00
CA TYR A 190 -12.69 -15.86 1.61
C TYR A 190 -12.71 -17.00 0.58
N ASN A 191 -13.66 -16.96 -0.37
CA ASN A 191 -13.78 -17.96 -1.43
C ASN A 191 -12.55 -17.95 -2.35
N LEU A 192 -12.06 -16.75 -2.73
CA LEU A 192 -10.84 -16.59 -3.53
C LEU A 192 -9.61 -17.13 -2.79
N GLU A 193 -9.50 -16.88 -1.49
CA GLU A 193 -8.40 -17.40 -0.69
C GLU A 193 -8.41 -18.93 -0.59
N LYS A 194 -9.59 -19.50 -0.42
CA LYS A 194 -9.77 -20.96 -0.44
C LYS A 194 -9.38 -21.56 -1.78
N SER A 195 -9.88 -21.00 -2.89
CA SER A 195 -9.56 -21.47 -4.25
C SER A 195 -8.06 -21.34 -4.55
N LEU A 196 -7.44 -20.23 -4.12
CA LEU A 196 -5.99 -20.02 -4.27
C LEU A 196 -5.19 -21.11 -3.53
N LYS A 197 -5.58 -21.42 -2.31
CA LYS A 197 -4.93 -22.46 -1.51
C LYS A 197 -5.04 -23.84 -2.19
N GLU A 198 -6.24 -24.18 -2.69
CA GLU A 198 -6.45 -25.44 -3.41
C GLU A 198 -5.57 -25.56 -4.66
N VAL A 199 -5.43 -24.46 -5.44
CA VAL A 199 -4.55 -24.42 -6.62
C VAL A 199 -3.09 -24.56 -6.21
N GLN A 200 -2.65 -23.87 -5.14
CA GLN A 200 -1.28 -23.96 -4.63
C GLN A 200 -0.93 -25.37 -4.15
N GLU A 201 -1.84 -26.05 -3.44
CA GLU A 201 -1.67 -27.43 -3.02
C GLU A 201 -1.48 -28.36 -4.22
N GLN A 202 -2.28 -28.20 -5.28
CA GLN A 202 -2.15 -28.96 -6.52
C GLN A 202 -0.80 -28.69 -7.23
N ILE A 203 -0.33 -27.45 -7.27
CA ILE A 203 0.99 -27.10 -7.81
C ILE A 203 2.12 -27.79 -7.03
N ILE A 204 2.00 -27.86 -5.69
CA ILE A 204 2.97 -28.55 -4.84
C ILE A 204 2.99 -30.04 -5.16
N GLU A 205 1.82 -30.67 -5.28
CA GLU A 205 1.73 -32.10 -5.65
C GLU A 205 2.37 -32.37 -7.01
N LEU A 206 2.09 -31.54 -8.03
CA LEU A 206 2.71 -31.69 -9.34
C LEU A 206 4.23 -31.47 -9.32
N ASN A 207 4.73 -30.58 -8.49
CA ASN A 207 6.17 -30.39 -8.31
C ASN A 207 6.85 -31.67 -7.73
N GLU A 208 6.19 -32.32 -6.79
CA GLU A 208 6.74 -33.62 -6.26
C GLU A 208 6.73 -34.74 -7.31
N ILE A 209 5.66 -34.79 -8.15
CA ILE A 209 5.63 -35.72 -9.30
C ILE A 209 6.78 -35.41 -10.25
N ILE A 210 6.98 -34.17 -10.66
CA ILE A 210 8.07 -33.75 -11.55
C ILE A 210 9.42 -34.12 -10.96
N LYS A 211 9.67 -33.84 -9.67
CA LYS A 211 10.92 -34.18 -8.98
C LYS A 211 11.16 -35.71 -8.97
N THR A 212 10.09 -36.50 -8.84
CA THR A 212 10.18 -37.97 -8.86
C THR A 212 10.55 -38.44 -10.25
N CYS A 213 9.91 -37.91 -11.28
CA CYS A 213 10.22 -38.20 -12.68
C CYS A 213 11.65 -37.76 -13.06
N ASP A 214 12.12 -36.59 -12.58
CA ASP A 214 13.50 -36.07 -12.81
C ASP A 214 14.57 -37.02 -12.21
N LYS A 215 14.22 -37.81 -11.18
CA LYS A 215 15.08 -38.90 -10.65
C LYS A 215 14.94 -40.21 -11.41
N ASN A 216 14.22 -40.20 -12.51
CA ASN A 216 13.90 -41.38 -13.31
C ASN A 216 13.16 -42.45 -12.51
N LEU A 217 12.31 -42.05 -11.57
CA LEU A 217 11.49 -42.91 -10.75
C LEU A 217 10.02 -42.80 -11.19
N PRO A 218 9.29 -43.92 -11.28
CA PRO A 218 7.87 -43.91 -11.55
C PRO A 218 7.08 -43.30 -10.38
N ASP A 219 5.98 -42.63 -10.68
CA ASP A 219 5.04 -42.13 -9.66
C ASP A 219 4.19 -43.28 -9.12
N TYR A 220 4.54 -43.75 -7.94
CA TYR A 220 3.80 -44.77 -7.21
C TYR A 220 3.01 -44.23 -6.00
N SER A 221 2.72 -42.95 -5.97
CA SER A 221 2.04 -42.27 -4.82
C SER A 221 0.69 -42.96 -4.48
N ARG A 222 -0.01 -43.48 -5.47
CA ARG A 222 -1.32 -44.13 -5.31
C ARG A 222 -1.27 -45.61 -4.93
N VAL A 223 -0.11 -46.21 -4.95
CA VAL A 223 0.09 -47.66 -4.73
C VAL A 223 1.13 -47.98 -3.65
N THR A 224 1.15 -47.17 -2.62
CA THR A 224 2.11 -47.21 -1.50
C THR A 224 2.04 -48.55 -0.75
N SER A 225 0.86 -49.17 -0.59
CA SER A 225 0.66 -50.44 0.05
C SER A 225 1.28 -51.57 -0.78
N GLN A 226 1.10 -51.54 -2.10
CA GLN A 226 1.70 -52.52 -3.02
C GLN A 226 3.23 -52.40 -2.99
N LEU A 227 3.78 -51.17 -2.99
CA LEU A 227 5.23 -50.93 -2.84
C LEU A 227 5.74 -51.48 -1.49
N GLY A 228 4.98 -51.30 -0.43
CA GLY A 228 5.31 -51.81 0.88
C GLY A 228 5.49 -53.35 0.83
N LEU A 229 4.51 -54.04 0.25
CA LEU A 229 4.57 -55.49 0.11
C LEU A 229 5.74 -55.96 -0.80
N ILE A 230 5.98 -55.28 -1.92
CA ILE A 230 7.16 -55.55 -2.79
C ILE A 230 8.45 -55.45 -1.99
N ARG A 231 8.61 -54.43 -1.15
CA ARG A 231 9.81 -54.26 -0.31
C ARG A 231 9.96 -55.42 0.69
N GLU A 232 8.88 -55.83 1.35
CA GLU A 232 8.91 -56.94 2.29
C GLU A 232 9.31 -58.27 1.60
N ILE A 233 8.71 -58.55 0.44
CA ILE A 233 9.05 -59.75 -0.37
C ILE A 233 10.53 -59.69 -0.80
N ASN A 234 10.97 -58.56 -1.36
CA ASN A 234 12.35 -58.44 -1.84
C ASN A 234 13.37 -58.48 -0.71
N ASN A 235 13.06 -57.98 0.47
CA ASN A 235 13.91 -58.14 1.66
C ASN A 235 14.02 -59.62 2.02
N LYS A 236 12.90 -60.36 1.99
CA LYS A 236 12.91 -61.83 2.24
C LYS A 236 13.70 -62.59 1.19
N PHE A 237 13.60 -62.22 -0.07
CA PHE A 237 14.41 -62.81 -1.14
C PHE A 237 15.90 -62.56 -0.92
N LYS A 238 16.29 -61.34 -0.51
CA LYS A 238 17.69 -61.04 -0.16
C LYS A 238 18.20 -61.88 1.02
N GLU A 239 17.39 -62.01 2.09
CA GLU A 239 17.73 -62.88 3.22
C GLU A 239 18.01 -64.34 2.80
N LEU A 240 17.20 -64.84 1.86
CA LEU A 240 17.33 -66.22 1.34
C LEU A 240 18.31 -66.33 0.18
N LYS A 241 19.01 -65.27 -0.21
CA LYS A 241 19.94 -65.20 -1.34
C LYS A 241 19.31 -65.60 -2.67
N ILE A 242 18.02 -65.35 -2.84
CA ILE A 242 17.28 -65.59 -4.07
C ILE A 242 17.64 -64.44 -5.05
N ASN A 243 18.06 -64.81 -6.25
CA ASN A 243 18.37 -63.86 -7.33
C ASN A 243 17.13 -63.62 -8.20
N SER A 244 16.08 -63.11 -7.56
CA SER A 244 14.82 -62.69 -8.19
C SER A 244 14.22 -61.54 -7.42
N GLU A 245 13.31 -60.79 -8.02
CA GLU A 245 12.65 -59.64 -7.42
C GLU A 245 11.15 -59.68 -7.70
N ALA A 246 10.37 -59.34 -6.66
CA ALA A 246 8.98 -58.99 -6.84
C ALA A 246 8.89 -57.61 -7.50
N ARG A 247 8.09 -57.46 -8.55
CA ARG A 247 7.91 -56.22 -9.29
C ARG A 247 6.44 -56.04 -9.69
N PHE A 248 6.08 -54.83 -10.05
CA PHE A 248 4.80 -54.57 -10.70
C PHE A 248 4.74 -55.21 -12.09
N SER A 249 3.54 -55.65 -12.49
CA SER A 249 3.31 -56.18 -13.84
C SER A 249 3.70 -55.17 -14.93
N SER A 250 3.40 -53.88 -14.70
CA SER A 250 3.77 -52.78 -15.62
C SER A 250 5.27 -52.65 -15.88
N SER A 251 6.11 -52.98 -14.89
CA SER A 251 7.57 -52.85 -15.02
C SER A 251 8.22 -53.88 -16.00
N PHE A 252 7.45 -54.85 -16.48
CA PHE A 252 7.88 -55.83 -17.48
C PHE A 252 7.50 -55.43 -18.91
N VAL A 253 6.71 -54.38 -19.10
CA VAL A 253 6.39 -53.81 -20.40
C VAL A 253 7.50 -52.84 -20.80
N VAL A 254 8.10 -53.07 -21.93
CA VAL A 254 9.22 -52.28 -22.47
C VAL A 254 8.71 -51.06 -23.20
N GLU A 255 7.78 -51.31 -24.13
CA GLU A 255 7.18 -50.26 -24.94
C GLU A 255 5.73 -50.60 -25.35
N LEU A 256 4.99 -49.56 -25.73
CA LEU A 256 3.76 -49.70 -26.50
C LEU A 256 4.10 -49.48 -27.98
N LYS A 257 3.74 -50.47 -28.82
CA LYS A 257 4.03 -50.38 -30.27
C LYS A 257 3.28 -49.24 -30.97
N ASN A 258 2.12 -48.85 -30.41
CA ASN A 258 1.37 -47.68 -30.88
C ASN A 258 0.84 -46.89 -29.67
N GLU A 259 1.35 -45.69 -29.49
CA GLU A 259 1.02 -44.78 -28.38
C GLU A 259 -0.46 -44.38 -28.35
N GLU A 260 -1.18 -44.40 -29.47
CA GLU A 260 -2.61 -44.08 -29.52
C GLU A 260 -3.45 -45.01 -28.65
N TRP A 261 -2.96 -46.24 -28.39
CA TRP A 261 -3.64 -47.21 -27.53
C TRP A 261 -3.34 -47.04 -26.04
N ARG A 262 -2.37 -46.24 -25.65
CA ARG A 262 -1.91 -46.09 -24.28
C ARG A 262 -3.04 -45.82 -23.29
N ASN A 263 -3.85 -44.76 -23.58
CA ASN A 263 -4.97 -44.41 -22.70
C ASN A 263 -5.96 -45.54 -22.50
N SER A 264 -6.29 -46.25 -23.58
CA SER A 264 -7.25 -47.35 -23.56
C SER A 264 -6.70 -48.57 -22.81
N ILE A 265 -5.45 -48.93 -23.08
CA ILE A 265 -4.80 -50.08 -22.42
C ILE A 265 -4.62 -49.83 -20.92
N GLU A 266 -4.03 -48.67 -20.58
CA GLU A 266 -3.75 -48.37 -19.18
C GLU A 266 -5.02 -48.13 -18.37
N THR A 267 -6.06 -47.55 -18.95
CA THR A 267 -7.35 -47.35 -18.27
C THR A 267 -8.09 -48.69 -18.12
N PHE A 268 -8.05 -49.53 -19.14
CA PHE A 268 -8.66 -50.87 -19.09
C PHE A 268 -8.04 -51.77 -18.03
N LEU A 269 -6.71 -51.80 -17.98
CA LEU A 269 -5.99 -52.57 -16.96
C LEU A 269 -6.22 -51.99 -15.54
N GLY A 270 -6.40 -50.66 -15.42
CA GLY A 270 -6.69 -50.06 -14.13
C GLY A 270 -5.67 -50.40 -13.06
N ILE A 271 -6.12 -50.92 -11.90
CA ILE A 271 -5.25 -51.32 -10.79
C ILE A 271 -4.36 -52.55 -11.15
N HIS A 272 -4.75 -53.36 -12.13
CA HIS A 272 -4.01 -54.55 -12.53
C HIS A 272 -2.63 -54.24 -13.13
N ARG A 273 -2.38 -52.98 -13.54
CA ARG A 273 -1.03 -52.52 -13.91
C ARG A 273 -0.03 -52.61 -12.75
N TYR A 274 -0.54 -52.55 -11.53
CA TYR A 274 0.25 -52.56 -10.29
C TYR A 274 0.12 -53.91 -9.55
N SER A 275 -0.35 -54.98 -10.22
CA SER A 275 -0.33 -56.33 -9.65
C SER A 275 1.11 -56.78 -9.45
N ILE A 276 1.36 -57.42 -8.32
CA ILE A 276 2.71 -57.87 -7.96
C ILE A 276 2.97 -59.24 -8.59
N LEU A 277 4.01 -59.30 -9.39
CA LEU A 277 4.49 -60.53 -10.00
C LEU A 277 5.79 -60.98 -9.34
N VAL A 278 5.91 -62.28 -9.14
CA VAL A 278 7.16 -62.99 -8.80
C VAL A 278 7.31 -64.17 -9.74
N GLU A 279 8.52 -64.66 -9.96
CA GLU A 279 8.70 -65.86 -10.72
C GLU A 279 7.97 -67.05 -10.04
N PRO A 280 7.37 -67.97 -10.82
CA PRO A 280 6.55 -69.08 -10.28
C PRO A 280 7.24 -69.88 -9.19
N GLU A 281 8.55 -70.08 -9.30
CA GLU A 281 9.38 -70.88 -8.36
C GLU A 281 9.37 -70.26 -6.95
N TYR A 282 9.25 -68.87 -6.85
CA TYR A 282 9.36 -68.20 -5.60
C TYR A 282 8.01 -67.76 -5.05
N PHE A 283 6.91 -68.03 -5.72
CA PHE A 283 5.55 -67.62 -5.33
C PHE A 283 5.23 -68.05 -3.90
N TYR A 284 5.48 -69.28 -3.52
CA TYR A 284 5.12 -69.76 -2.18
C TYR A 284 5.93 -69.10 -1.07
N ILE A 285 7.16 -68.65 -1.36
CA ILE A 285 7.95 -67.84 -0.42
C ILE A 285 7.35 -66.50 -0.28
N ALA A 286 7.00 -65.77 -1.37
CA ALA A 286 6.36 -64.48 -1.39
C ALA A 286 4.97 -64.55 -0.70
N ASN A 287 4.18 -65.60 -0.94
CA ASN A 287 2.88 -65.77 -0.30
C ASN A 287 3.00 -65.88 1.23
N LYS A 288 4.02 -66.57 1.76
CA LYS A 288 4.28 -66.64 3.20
C LYS A 288 4.65 -65.29 3.80
N VAL A 289 5.22 -64.36 3.03
CA VAL A 289 5.48 -62.98 3.48
C VAL A 289 4.16 -62.25 3.70
N ILE A 290 3.17 -62.43 2.81
CA ILE A 290 1.84 -61.81 2.93
C ILE A 290 1.15 -62.24 4.23
N ASP A 291 1.22 -63.51 4.62
CA ASP A 291 0.53 -64.02 5.81
C ASP A 291 0.94 -63.28 7.08
N ASN A 292 2.18 -62.74 7.12
CA ASN A 292 2.75 -62.01 8.26
C ASN A 292 2.87 -60.48 8.01
N SER A 293 2.41 -59.99 6.86
CA SER A 293 2.53 -58.57 6.47
C SER A 293 1.36 -57.72 6.97
N GLN A 294 1.63 -56.46 7.22
CA GLN A 294 0.56 -55.47 7.39
C GLN A 294 -0.19 -55.21 6.08
N TYR A 295 0.35 -55.59 4.94
CA TYR A 295 -0.20 -55.41 3.59
C TYR A 295 -0.98 -56.64 3.08
N LYS A 296 -1.54 -57.46 3.95
CA LYS A 296 -2.24 -58.70 3.61
C LYS A 296 -3.47 -58.58 2.70
N TYR A 297 -3.95 -57.35 2.47
CA TYR A 297 -5.05 -57.08 1.53
C TYR A 297 -4.54 -56.68 0.13
N VAL A 298 -3.24 -56.64 -0.09
CA VAL A 298 -2.63 -56.39 -1.40
C VAL A 298 -2.55 -57.71 -2.18
N GLU A 299 -2.94 -57.63 -3.45
CA GLU A 299 -2.96 -58.83 -4.32
C GLU A 299 -1.55 -59.21 -4.80
N LEU A 300 -1.13 -60.42 -4.54
CA LEU A 300 -0.01 -61.10 -5.19
C LEU A 300 -0.56 -62.07 -6.23
N VAL A 301 -0.11 -61.98 -7.46
CA VAL A 301 -0.57 -62.85 -8.53
C VAL A 301 -0.07 -64.27 -8.28
N ASN A 302 -0.96 -65.27 -8.35
CA ASN A 302 -0.61 -66.70 -8.27
C ASN A 302 0.06 -67.12 -9.57
N THR A 303 1.35 -66.87 -9.68
CA THR A 303 2.14 -67.08 -10.89
C THR A 303 2.30 -68.61 -11.26
N PRO A 304 2.43 -69.57 -10.32
CA PRO A 304 2.38 -71.01 -10.68
C PRO A 304 1.06 -71.41 -11.36
N LEU A 305 -0.09 -70.91 -10.82
CA LEU A 305 -1.39 -71.24 -11.42
C LEU A 305 -1.58 -70.49 -12.77
N LEU A 306 -1.10 -69.27 -12.88
CA LEU A 306 -1.13 -68.50 -14.11
C LEU A 306 -0.32 -69.12 -15.23
N CYS A 307 0.92 -69.52 -14.95
CA CYS A 307 1.83 -70.14 -15.92
C CYS A 307 1.43 -71.59 -16.32
N GLY A 308 0.68 -72.22 -15.44
CA GLY A 308 0.15 -73.60 -15.73
C GLY A 308 -1.08 -73.61 -16.64
N LYS A 309 -1.60 -72.43 -17.06
CA LYS A 309 -2.77 -72.30 -17.95
C LYS A 309 -2.38 -71.68 -19.28
N ASP A 310 -3.06 -72.19 -20.34
CA ASP A 310 -3.01 -71.58 -21.64
C ASP A 310 -4.19 -70.60 -21.79
N PHE A 311 -3.93 -69.42 -22.35
CA PHE A 311 -4.92 -68.37 -22.61
C PHE A 311 -5.03 -68.16 -24.11
N ASP A 312 -6.26 -68.11 -24.61
CA ASP A 312 -6.50 -67.82 -26.02
C ASP A 312 -6.11 -66.32 -26.29
N VAL A 313 -5.44 -66.13 -27.40
CA VAL A 313 -5.09 -64.80 -27.89
C VAL A 313 -5.68 -64.65 -29.28
N VAL A 314 -6.55 -63.66 -29.45
CA VAL A 314 -7.15 -63.37 -30.76
C VAL A 314 -6.16 -62.67 -31.67
N ASP A 315 -6.31 -62.79 -33.00
CA ASP A 315 -5.34 -62.29 -33.99
C ASP A 315 -5.15 -60.76 -33.90
N ASP A 316 -6.21 -60.02 -33.59
CA ASP A 316 -6.24 -58.56 -33.39
C ASP A 316 -6.24 -58.18 -31.90
N SER A 317 -5.62 -59.01 -31.06
CA SER A 317 -5.59 -58.81 -29.62
C SER A 317 -4.91 -57.49 -29.21
N LEU A 318 -5.51 -56.83 -28.21
CA LEU A 318 -4.92 -55.67 -27.56
C LEU A 318 -3.53 -55.96 -26.96
N LEU A 319 -3.26 -57.25 -26.60
CA LEU A 319 -1.95 -57.71 -26.15
C LEU A 319 -0.82 -57.39 -27.16
N HIS A 320 -1.12 -57.42 -28.44
CA HIS A 320 -0.13 -57.19 -29.50
C HIS A 320 0.41 -55.76 -29.54
N GLN A 321 -0.24 -54.88 -28.85
CA GLN A 321 0.24 -53.47 -28.66
C GLN A 321 1.35 -53.35 -27.63
N LEU A 322 1.63 -54.41 -26.84
CA LEU A 322 2.65 -54.44 -25.78
C LEU A 322 3.87 -55.26 -26.21
N ASP A 323 5.07 -54.70 -25.94
CA ASP A 323 6.31 -55.49 -25.94
C ASP A 323 6.66 -55.89 -24.49
N ILE A 324 6.71 -57.19 -24.21
CA ILE A 324 6.85 -57.72 -22.86
C ILE A 324 8.01 -58.76 -22.87
N ARG A 325 9.08 -58.44 -22.09
CA ARG A 325 10.30 -59.26 -22.06
C ARG A 325 10.22 -60.49 -21.16
N ASN A 326 9.34 -60.52 -20.18
CA ASN A 326 9.26 -61.57 -19.18
C ASN A 326 8.10 -62.50 -19.48
N GLU A 327 8.35 -63.88 -19.49
CA GLU A 327 7.31 -64.83 -19.82
C GLU A 327 6.19 -64.93 -18.78
N THR A 328 6.49 -64.74 -17.48
CA THR A 328 5.48 -64.74 -16.44
C THR A 328 4.56 -63.53 -16.61
N ALA A 329 5.13 -62.35 -16.88
CA ALA A 329 4.38 -61.15 -17.18
C ALA A 329 3.57 -61.27 -18.49
N LYS A 330 4.14 -61.91 -19.53
CA LYS A 330 3.45 -62.16 -20.80
C LYS A 330 2.21 -63.00 -20.58
N LYS A 331 2.30 -64.11 -19.79
CA LYS A 331 1.13 -64.89 -19.40
C LYS A 331 0.10 -64.05 -18.60
N TYR A 332 0.56 -63.14 -17.76
CA TYR A 332 -0.34 -62.23 -17.01
C TYR A 332 -1.11 -61.28 -17.94
N PHE A 333 -0.45 -60.66 -18.91
CA PHE A 333 -1.10 -59.79 -19.87
C PHE A 333 -1.92 -60.59 -20.90
N GLN A 334 -1.54 -61.84 -21.24
CA GLN A 334 -2.38 -62.75 -22.03
C GLN A 334 -3.73 -63.01 -21.33
N TYR A 335 -3.71 -63.24 -20.04
CA TYR A 335 -4.94 -63.42 -19.24
C TYR A 335 -5.88 -62.19 -19.32
N TRP A 336 -5.32 -60.98 -19.22
CA TRP A 336 -6.14 -59.78 -19.21
C TRP A 336 -6.51 -59.25 -20.60
N LEU A 337 -5.61 -59.32 -21.55
CA LEU A 337 -5.73 -58.63 -22.86
C LEU A 337 -5.86 -59.61 -24.03
N GLY A 338 -5.55 -60.89 -23.86
CA GLY A 338 -5.48 -61.85 -24.96
C GLY A 338 -6.76 -61.98 -25.76
N ARG A 339 -7.92 -61.89 -25.09
CA ARG A 339 -9.25 -62.04 -25.73
C ARG A 339 -9.91 -60.68 -26.03
N ILE A 340 -9.20 -59.56 -25.88
CA ILE A 340 -9.75 -58.23 -26.15
C ILE A 340 -9.32 -57.85 -27.55
N HIS A 341 -10.30 -57.64 -28.42
CA HIS A 341 -10.08 -57.19 -29.79
C HIS A 341 -9.73 -55.67 -29.80
N ALA A 342 -8.67 -55.30 -30.44
CA ALA A 342 -8.23 -53.93 -30.68
C ALA A 342 -8.78 -53.46 -32.03
N VAL A 343 -9.88 -52.73 -32.04
CA VAL A 343 -10.62 -52.39 -33.27
C VAL A 343 -10.95 -50.90 -33.36
N GLU A 344 -11.40 -50.45 -34.54
CA GLU A 344 -11.87 -49.08 -34.71
C GLU A 344 -13.19 -48.85 -33.95
N ILE A 345 -13.49 -47.62 -33.58
CA ILE A 345 -14.58 -47.23 -32.68
C ILE A 345 -15.95 -47.73 -33.12
N ASP A 346 -16.20 -47.78 -34.43
CA ASP A 346 -17.48 -48.21 -35.02
C ASP A 346 -17.63 -49.73 -35.03
N ASP A 347 -16.54 -50.47 -34.93
CA ASP A 347 -16.53 -51.93 -34.92
C ASP A 347 -16.66 -52.53 -33.52
N VAL A 348 -16.42 -51.74 -32.45
CA VAL A 348 -16.47 -52.20 -31.06
C VAL A 348 -17.79 -52.93 -30.73
N PRO A 349 -18.98 -52.49 -31.15
CA PRO A 349 -20.23 -53.19 -30.81
C PRO A 349 -20.41 -54.55 -31.51
N LYS A 350 -19.56 -54.88 -32.48
CA LYS A 350 -19.64 -56.14 -33.23
C LYS A 350 -18.98 -57.31 -32.48
N TYR A 351 -18.21 -57.01 -31.42
CA TYR A 351 -17.45 -57.99 -30.66
C TYR A 351 -17.95 -58.04 -29.20
N GLU A 352 -17.87 -59.22 -28.59
CA GLU A 352 -18.20 -59.38 -27.18
C GLU A 352 -17.18 -58.68 -26.27
N ASN A 353 -15.89 -58.75 -26.64
CA ASN A 353 -14.82 -58.13 -25.88
C ASN A 353 -13.91 -57.35 -26.84
N ALA A 354 -14.12 -56.06 -26.94
CA ALA A 354 -13.36 -55.19 -27.82
C ALA A 354 -13.16 -53.81 -27.22
N ILE A 355 -12.12 -53.15 -27.65
CA ILE A 355 -11.80 -51.78 -27.25
C ILE A 355 -11.30 -50.99 -28.45
N SER A 356 -11.60 -49.66 -28.48
CA SER A 356 -11.03 -48.73 -29.45
C SER A 356 -9.96 -47.84 -28.80
N LYS A 357 -9.19 -47.12 -29.64
CA LYS A 357 -8.21 -46.11 -29.19
C LYS A 357 -8.84 -44.99 -28.37
N GLU A 358 -10.08 -44.60 -28.71
CA GLU A 358 -10.85 -43.56 -28.04
C GLU A 358 -11.49 -44.04 -26.73
N GLY A 359 -11.29 -45.31 -26.38
CA GLY A 359 -11.76 -45.91 -25.12
C GLY A 359 -13.20 -46.39 -25.15
N LYS A 360 -13.85 -46.52 -26.33
CA LYS A 360 -15.11 -47.25 -26.43
C LYS A 360 -14.84 -48.75 -26.20
N ILE A 361 -15.58 -49.35 -25.30
CA ILE A 361 -15.38 -50.72 -24.91
C ILE A 361 -16.69 -51.53 -24.99
N SER A 362 -16.62 -52.73 -25.51
CA SER A 362 -17.64 -53.76 -25.40
C SER A 362 -17.15 -54.84 -24.43
N ARG A 363 -17.91 -55.11 -23.38
CA ARG A 363 -17.60 -56.13 -22.39
C ARG A 363 -18.87 -56.53 -21.65
N ASN A 364 -19.00 -57.85 -21.34
CA ASN A 364 -20.15 -58.36 -20.59
C ASN A 364 -21.49 -57.95 -21.23
N MET A 365 -21.61 -58.06 -22.55
CA MET A 365 -22.80 -57.69 -23.35
C MET A 365 -23.21 -56.18 -23.23
N ALA A 366 -22.33 -55.34 -22.80
CA ALA A 366 -22.57 -53.89 -22.68
C ALA A 366 -21.48 -53.10 -23.40
N VAL A 367 -21.87 -51.97 -24.01
CA VAL A 367 -20.97 -51.01 -24.65
C VAL A 367 -20.95 -49.71 -23.84
N THR A 368 -19.76 -49.22 -23.53
CA THR A 368 -19.55 -47.97 -22.75
C THR A 368 -18.24 -47.30 -23.19
N PHE A 369 -17.87 -46.22 -22.50
CA PHE A 369 -16.56 -45.60 -22.67
C PHE A 369 -15.74 -45.68 -21.38
N LEU A 370 -14.44 -45.91 -21.53
CA LEU A 370 -13.49 -45.80 -20.44
C LEU A 370 -13.34 -44.34 -20.01
N ASN A 371 -13.25 -44.10 -18.71
CA ASN A 371 -13.03 -42.77 -18.18
C ASN A 371 -11.52 -42.52 -18.02
N PHE A 372 -10.89 -41.92 -19.03
CA PHE A 372 -9.47 -41.60 -19.03
C PHE A 372 -9.05 -40.64 -17.93
N LYS A 373 -9.98 -39.79 -17.41
CA LYS A 373 -9.70 -38.90 -16.28
C LYS A 373 -9.35 -39.64 -14.99
N LYS A 374 -9.74 -40.91 -14.88
CA LYS A 374 -9.43 -41.76 -13.72
C LYS A 374 -8.05 -42.44 -13.80
N LEU A 375 -7.37 -42.31 -14.94
CA LEU A 375 -6.10 -43.02 -15.17
C LEU A 375 -5.00 -42.59 -14.18
N GLY A 376 -4.89 -41.32 -13.91
CA GLY A 376 -3.84 -40.79 -13.03
C GLY A 376 -2.50 -40.69 -13.75
N SER A 377 -1.60 -41.62 -13.49
CA SER A 377 -0.28 -41.68 -14.13
C SER A 377 -0.13 -42.86 -15.06
N TYR A 378 0.71 -42.71 -16.08
CA TYR A 378 1.15 -43.80 -16.95
C TYR A 378 2.21 -44.64 -16.23
N CYS A 379 2.22 -45.95 -16.54
CA CYS A 379 3.21 -46.85 -15.97
C CYS A 379 3.69 -47.99 -16.92
N LEU A 380 3.13 -48.06 -18.11
CA LEU A 380 3.54 -49.01 -19.12
C LEU A 380 4.59 -48.43 -20.07
N GLY A 381 5.71 -49.12 -20.26
CA GLY A 381 6.78 -48.66 -21.14
C GLY A 381 7.83 -47.79 -20.47
N GLU A 382 9.04 -47.75 -21.03
CA GLU A 382 10.17 -46.99 -20.51
C GLU A 382 9.95 -45.47 -20.63
N ASP A 383 9.10 -45.03 -21.54
CA ASP A 383 8.73 -43.61 -21.79
C ASP A 383 7.65 -43.07 -20.84
N ALA A 384 6.98 -43.96 -20.08
CA ALA A 384 5.90 -43.57 -19.17
C ALA A 384 6.31 -42.46 -18.18
N ILE A 385 7.56 -42.48 -17.69
CA ILE A 385 8.09 -41.49 -16.76
C ILE A 385 8.15 -40.11 -17.43
N GLN A 386 8.67 -40.06 -18.68
CA GLN A 386 8.77 -38.82 -19.42
C GLN A 386 7.39 -38.24 -19.74
N LEU A 387 6.46 -39.10 -20.18
CA LEU A 387 5.07 -38.69 -20.45
C LEU A 387 4.37 -38.14 -19.21
N ASN A 388 4.53 -38.77 -18.05
CA ASN A 388 3.99 -38.25 -16.78
C ASN A 388 4.59 -36.90 -16.42
N ARG A 389 5.91 -36.73 -16.62
CA ARG A 389 6.61 -35.47 -16.39
C ARG A 389 6.05 -34.36 -17.28
N ASP A 390 5.91 -34.64 -18.58
CA ASP A 390 5.42 -33.66 -19.54
C ASP A 390 3.96 -33.30 -19.27
N MET A 391 3.14 -34.25 -18.88
CA MET A 391 1.76 -34.00 -18.43
C MET A 391 1.73 -33.13 -17.15
N ALA A 392 2.57 -33.45 -16.16
CA ALA A 392 2.65 -32.72 -14.93
C ALA A 392 3.11 -31.28 -15.16
N ILE A 393 4.10 -31.04 -16.03
CA ILE A 393 4.57 -29.71 -16.42
C ILE A 393 3.44 -28.92 -17.10
N LYS A 394 2.72 -29.55 -18.04
CA LYS A 394 1.60 -28.89 -18.73
C LYS A 394 0.47 -28.52 -17.78
N GLN A 395 0.09 -29.43 -16.88
CA GLN A 395 -0.92 -29.16 -15.84
C GLN A 395 -0.48 -28.06 -14.89
N LYS A 396 0.77 -28.11 -14.42
CA LYS A 396 1.37 -27.09 -13.56
C LYS A 396 1.32 -25.73 -14.22
N SER A 397 1.73 -25.59 -15.48
CA SER A 397 1.67 -24.31 -16.20
C SER A 397 0.24 -23.76 -16.31
N SER A 398 -0.76 -24.62 -16.49
CA SER A 398 -2.16 -24.22 -16.48
C SER A 398 -2.61 -23.71 -15.11
N LEU A 399 -2.20 -24.41 -14.04
CA LEU A 399 -2.53 -24.01 -12.66
C LEU A 399 -1.80 -22.74 -12.23
N GLU A 400 -0.55 -22.54 -12.65
CA GLU A 400 0.19 -21.28 -12.41
C GLU A 400 -0.49 -20.07 -13.07
N ASN A 401 -1.04 -20.25 -14.28
CA ASN A 401 -1.85 -19.22 -14.92
C ASN A 401 -3.15 -18.96 -14.13
N GLN A 402 -3.80 -20.02 -13.64
CA GLN A 402 -5.00 -19.88 -12.79
C GLN A 402 -4.69 -19.19 -11.46
N GLU A 403 -3.57 -19.55 -10.82
CA GLU A 403 -3.08 -18.90 -9.60
C GLU A 403 -2.89 -17.40 -9.81
N LYS A 404 -2.25 -17.01 -10.93
CA LYS A 404 -2.05 -15.61 -11.28
C LYS A 404 -3.38 -14.86 -11.41
N MET A 405 -4.35 -15.45 -12.11
CA MET A 405 -5.68 -14.84 -12.27
C MET A 405 -6.39 -14.67 -10.91
N LEU A 406 -6.35 -15.71 -10.05
CA LEU A 406 -6.95 -15.65 -8.72
C LEU A 406 -6.28 -14.60 -7.82
N LEU A 407 -4.95 -14.44 -7.92
CA LEU A 407 -4.21 -13.40 -7.20
C LEU A 407 -4.60 -11.99 -7.67
N GLU A 408 -4.74 -11.77 -8.97
CA GLU A 408 -5.21 -10.50 -9.52
C GLU A 408 -6.63 -10.18 -9.06
N GLU A 409 -7.51 -11.17 -9.04
CA GLU A 409 -8.90 -11.04 -8.58
C GLU A 409 -8.98 -10.77 -7.08
N LYS A 410 -8.18 -11.50 -6.28
CA LYS A 410 -8.04 -11.24 -4.82
C LYS A 410 -7.57 -9.81 -4.54
N ASN A 411 -6.59 -9.31 -5.28
CA ASN A 411 -6.08 -7.95 -5.12
C ASN A 411 -7.14 -6.90 -5.49
N LYS A 412 -7.89 -7.12 -6.56
CA LYS A 412 -9.02 -6.26 -6.95
C LYS A 412 -10.10 -6.26 -5.88
N ASN A 413 -10.45 -7.42 -5.35
CA ASN A 413 -11.44 -7.54 -4.27
C ASN A 413 -10.95 -6.84 -2.99
N ALA A 414 -9.69 -7.02 -2.60
CA ALA A 414 -9.09 -6.32 -1.46
C ALA A 414 -9.15 -4.78 -1.62
N SER A 415 -8.86 -4.27 -2.82
CA SER A 415 -8.97 -2.84 -3.13
C SER A 415 -10.40 -2.34 -2.99
N LYS A 416 -11.39 -3.11 -3.46
CA LYS A 416 -12.82 -2.80 -3.29
C LYS A 416 -13.22 -2.77 -1.82
N ILE A 417 -12.76 -3.73 -1.02
CA ILE A 417 -13.01 -3.77 0.44
C ILE A 417 -12.47 -2.50 1.12
N VAL A 418 -11.24 -2.09 0.78
CA VAL A 418 -10.63 -0.86 1.33
C VAL A 418 -11.45 0.37 0.95
N SER A 419 -11.85 0.51 -0.31
CA SER A 419 -12.68 1.61 -0.78
C SER A 419 -14.02 1.63 -0.08
N THR A 420 -14.68 0.47 0.08
CA THR A 420 -15.97 0.33 0.78
C THR A 420 -15.85 0.68 2.27
N LYS A 421 -14.79 0.26 2.95
CA LYS A 421 -14.51 0.67 4.34
C LYS A 421 -14.28 2.16 4.47
N THR A 422 -13.57 2.75 3.51
CA THR A 422 -13.28 4.20 3.51
C THR A 422 -14.56 5.01 3.37
N ILE A 423 -15.45 4.67 2.44
CA ILE A 423 -16.72 5.38 2.29
C ILE A 423 -17.63 5.13 3.51
N ASN A 424 -17.64 3.93 4.08
CA ASN A 424 -18.41 3.64 5.30
C ASN A 424 -17.97 4.52 6.48
N GLN A 425 -16.67 4.72 6.69
CA GLN A 425 -16.15 5.64 7.70
C GLN A 425 -16.58 7.10 7.43
N PHE A 426 -16.75 7.47 6.17
CA PHE A 426 -17.17 8.82 5.79
C PHE A 426 -18.65 9.05 6.07
N ILE A 427 -19.51 8.10 5.72
CA ILE A 427 -20.98 8.18 5.89
C ILE A 427 -21.36 8.15 7.39
N ASN A 428 -20.55 7.51 8.23
CA ASN A 428 -20.79 7.40 9.67
C ASN A 428 -20.40 8.64 10.48
N LYS A 429 -19.91 9.72 9.81
CA LYS A 429 -19.73 11.01 10.46
C LYS A 429 -21.09 11.67 10.69
N GLU A 430 -21.16 12.53 11.70
CA GLU A 430 -22.33 13.36 11.92
C GLU A 430 -22.35 14.51 10.91
N TYR A 431 -23.46 14.69 10.23
CA TYR A 431 -23.71 15.77 9.29
C TYR A 431 -24.95 16.53 9.72
N ASP A 432 -24.88 17.86 9.61
CA ASP A 432 -26.02 18.74 9.90
C ASP A 432 -26.89 18.90 8.64
N LEU A 433 -27.86 18.02 8.48
CA LEU A 433 -28.78 18.03 7.34
C LEU A 433 -29.75 19.21 7.33
N GLU A 434 -29.89 19.94 8.46
CA GLU A 434 -30.69 21.16 8.57
C GLU A 434 -29.87 22.41 8.16
N ALA A 435 -28.57 22.30 7.99
CA ALA A 435 -27.70 23.44 7.67
C ALA A 435 -28.15 24.24 6.44
N PRO A 436 -28.59 23.64 5.31
CA PRO A 436 -29.06 24.39 4.14
C PRO A 436 -30.28 25.28 4.46
N LYS A 437 -31.26 24.75 5.18
CA LYS A 437 -32.46 25.47 5.61
C LYS A 437 -32.09 26.61 6.59
N ASN A 438 -31.26 26.28 7.58
CA ASN A 438 -30.79 27.24 8.57
C ASN A 438 -29.97 28.37 7.93
N TYR A 439 -29.17 28.04 6.90
CA TYR A 439 -28.43 29.04 6.12
C TYR A 439 -29.37 29.97 5.40
N SER A 440 -30.41 29.48 4.73
CA SER A 440 -31.41 30.31 4.04
C SER A 440 -32.15 31.22 5.01
N LEU A 441 -32.59 30.71 6.16
CA LEU A 441 -33.22 31.54 7.20
C LEU A 441 -32.25 32.62 7.72
N ASN A 442 -31.00 32.25 7.94
CA ASN A 442 -29.98 33.20 8.38
C ASN A 442 -29.70 34.31 7.33
N GLN A 443 -29.76 34.01 6.04
CA GLN A 443 -29.64 35.01 4.96
C GLN A 443 -30.80 36.01 4.98
N ILE A 444 -32.02 35.55 5.26
CA ILE A 444 -33.16 36.43 5.43
C ILE A 444 -32.96 37.39 6.64
N GLU A 445 -32.53 36.82 7.79
CA GLU A 445 -32.23 37.62 8.99
C GLU A 445 -31.08 38.62 8.75
N LEU A 446 -30.06 38.27 7.99
CA LEU A 446 -28.98 39.16 7.58
C LEU A 446 -29.49 40.31 6.74
N TYR A 447 -30.36 40.03 5.79
CA TYR A 447 -30.98 41.08 4.97
C TYR A 447 -31.79 42.07 5.82
N GLU A 448 -32.67 41.54 6.70
CA GLU A 448 -33.49 42.37 7.59
C GLU A 448 -32.66 43.19 8.58
N CYS A 449 -31.56 42.61 9.11
CA CYS A 449 -30.66 43.33 10.02
C CYS A 449 -29.95 44.48 9.29
N ASN A 450 -29.47 44.26 8.08
CA ASN A 450 -28.87 45.30 7.25
C ASN A 450 -29.88 46.42 6.92
N ASP A 451 -31.12 46.09 6.58
CA ASP A 451 -32.18 47.09 6.32
C ASP A 451 -32.46 47.93 7.57
N ARG A 452 -32.51 47.31 8.77
CA ARG A 452 -32.67 48.05 10.05
C ARG A 452 -31.50 48.99 10.32
N ILE A 453 -30.26 48.53 10.11
CA ILE A 453 -29.06 49.36 10.27
C ILE A 453 -29.14 50.59 9.34
N GLN A 454 -29.47 50.39 8.06
CA GLN A 454 -29.61 51.45 7.07
C GLN A 454 -30.65 52.48 7.48
N LYS A 455 -31.81 52.04 7.97
CA LYS A 455 -32.87 52.95 8.47
C LYS A 455 -32.41 53.74 9.68
N LEU A 456 -31.69 53.12 10.61
CA LEU A 456 -31.14 53.81 11.79
C LEU A 456 -30.02 54.77 11.42
N GLU A 457 -29.15 54.44 10.46
CA GLU A 457 -28.10 55.34 9.97
C GLU A 457 -28.66 56.58 9.26
N ILE A 458 -29.68 56.41 8.41
CA ILE A 458 -30.38 57.52 7.77
C ILE A 458 -31.05 58.44 8.84
N ALA A 459 -31.61 57.88 9.90
CA ALA A 459 -32.20 58.68 10.99
C ALA A 459 -31.15 59.52 11.76
N LEU A 460 -29.90 58.93 11.88
CA LEU A 460 -28.79 59.68 12.52
C LEU A 460 -28.14 60.74 11.63
N GLU A 461 -28.11 60.56 10.31
CA GLU A 461 -27.57 61.55 9.35
C GLU A 461 -28.30 62.93 9.42
N HIS A 462 -29.48 62.96 9.97
CA HIS A 462 -30.23 64.18 10.18
C HIS A 462 -29.93 64.82 11.53
N ASN A 463 -29.00 64.26 12.33
CA ASN A 463 -28.61 64.86 13.64
C ASN A 463 -27.26 65.58 13.52
N ASN A 464 -27.29 66.92 13.58
CA ASN A 464 -26.11 67.79 13.45
C ASN A 464 -25.02 67.49 14.53
N GLU A 465 -25.42 67.14 15.73
CA GLU A 465 -24.51 66.86 16.83
C GLU A 465 -23.71 65.52 16.58
N TYR A 466 -24.36 64.56 16.01
CA TYR A 466 -23.74 63.28 15.54
C TYR A 466 -22.69 63.57 14.44
N LEU A 467 -23.01 64.36 13.44
CA LEU A 467 -22.09 64.68 12.34
C LEU A 467 -20.83 65.41 12.84
N LEU A 468 -20.94 66.40 13.73
CA LEU A 468 -19.76 67.04 14.31
C LEU A 468 -18.86 66.08 15.12
N LEU A 469 -19.48 65.13 15.80
CA LEU A 469 -18.72 64.14 16.60
C LEU A 469 -17.99 63.14 15.72
N ILE A 470 -18.60 62.72 14.65
CA ILE A 470 -17.98 61.78 13.64
C ILE A 470 -16.80 62.48 12.95
N GLU A 471 -16.95 63.74 12.56
CA GLU A 471 -15.84 64.49 11.95
C GLU A 471 -14.65 64.61 12.92
N ARG A 472 -14.91 64.87 14.19
CA ARG A 472 -13.87 64.95 15.23
C ARG A 472 -13.17 63.58 15.45
N ILE A 473 -13.92 62.49 15.47
CA ILE A 473 -13.38 61.10 15.58
C ILE A 473 -12.47 60.79 14.39
N SER A 474 -12.94 61.13 13.18
CA SER A 474 -12.19 60.90 11.94
C SER A 474 -10.84 61.61 11.92
N GLU A 475 -10.84 62.90 12.40
CA GLU A 475 -9.60 63.68 12.53
C GLU A 475 -8.60 63.04 13.51
N ILE A 476 -9.10 62.56 14.67
CA ILE A 476 -8.25 61.88 15.67
C ILE A 476 -7.68 60.57 15.14
N GLU A 477 -8.48 59.74 14.47
CA GLU A 477 -8.04 58.48 13.87
C GLU A 477 -6.97 58.70 12.79
N SER A 478 -7.13 59.74 11.95
CA SER A 478 -6.12 60.08 10.95
C SER A 478 -4.79 60.42 11.61
N LYS A 479 -4.82 61.25 12.69
CA LYS A 479 -3.59 61.60 13.44
C LYS A 479 -2.93 60.39 14.10
N LEU A 480 -3.71 59.47 14.67
CA LEU A 480 -3.21 58.23 15.24
C LEU A 480 -2.54 57.32 14.20
N LYS A 481 -3.10 57.25 13.01
CA LYS A 481 -2.53 56.48 11.89
C LYS A 481 -1.17 57.06 11.48
N ASP A 482 -1.03 58.36 11.39
CA ASP A 482 0.23 59.03 11.04
C ASP A 482 1.28 58.84 12.13
N LEU A 483 0.91 58.97 13.42
CA LEU A 483 1.78 58.70 14.56
C LEU A 483 2.28 57.26 14.57
N ASN A 484 1.40 56.28 14.36
CA ASN A 484 1.78 54.88 14.31
C ASN A 484 2.80 54.59 13.18
N LYS A 485 2.62 55.25 12.02
CA LYS A 485 3.55 55.11 10.90
C LYS A 485 4.92 55.69 11.25
N SER A 486 4.97 56.87 11.87
CA SER A 486 6.21 57.55 12.30
C SER A 486 6.95 56.70 13.35
N ILE A 487 6.24 56.22 14.39
CA ILE A 487 6.79 55.34 15.43
C ILE A 487 7.45 54.10 14.83
N ASN A 488 6.80 53.44 13.87
CA ASN A 488 7.34 52.24 13.24
C ASN A 488 8.61 52.53 12.43
N ILE A 489 8.64 53.66 11.69
CA ILE A 489 9.82 54.07 10.93
C ILE A 489 10.99 54.39 11.90
N ASN A 490 10.73 55.14 12.97
CA ASN A 490 11.75 55.51 13.95
C ASN A 490 12.28 54.28 14.72
N ARG A 491 11.44 53.32 15.05
CA ARG A 491 11.86 52.02 15.65
C ARG A 491 12.73 51.21 14.72
N GLN A 492 12.40 51.13 13.43
CA GLN A 492 13.22 50.44 12.43
C GLN A 492 14.59 51.10 12.25
N ASN A 493 14.59 52.44 12.18
CA ASN A 493 15.84 53.20 12.07
C ASN A 493 16.76 52.99 13.29
N LYS A 494 16.19 53.07 14.50
CA LYS A 494 16.91 52.81 15.75
C LYS A 494 17.48 51.41 15.80
N PHE A 495 16.70 50.38 15.39
CA PHE A 495 17.15 49.01 15.33
C PHE A 495 18.30 48.81 14.33
N LYS A 496 18.19 49.42 13.15
CA LYS A 496 19.23 49.36 12.12
C LYS A 496 20.56 49.98 12.61
N LEU A 497 20.53 51.14 13.25
CA LEU A 497 21.71 51.77 13.82
C LEU A 497 22.35 50.94 14.93
N GLY A 498 21.54 50.27 15.76
CA GLY A 498 22.02 49.35 16.78
C GLY A 498 22.70 48.11 16.17
N SER A 499 22.15 47.57 15.09
CA SER A 499 22.75 46.45 14.34
C SER A 499 24.05 46.85 13.67
N ASP A 500 24.10 48.06 13.08
CA ASP A 500 25.32 48.60 12.46
C ASP A 500 26.44 48.80 13.47
N ASN A 501 26.11 49.24 14.71
CA ASN A 501 27.11 49.34 15.79
C ASN A 501 27.71 47.99 16.16
N ASN A 502 26.90 46.95 16.26
CA ASN A 502 27.37 45.55 16.55
C ASN A 502 28.27 45.02 15.46
N THR A 503 28.14 45.47 14.22
CA THR A 503 29.02 45.07 13.12
C THR A 503 30.33 45.90 13.03
N LEU A 504 30.37 47.07 13.68
CA LEU A 504 31.54 47.95 13.71
C LEU A 504 32.47 47.69 14.89
N THR A 505 31.92 47.10 15.98
CA THR A 505 32.72 46.59 17.11
C THR A 505 33.39 45.28 16.73
#